data_4093342786f6276483dadf41473c349c
#
_entry.id   4093342786f6276483dadf41473c349c
#
_cell.length_a   1.000
_cell.length_b   1.000
_cell.length_c   1.000
_cell.angle_alpha   90.00
_cell.angle_beta   90.00
_cell.angle_gamma   90.00
#
_symmetry.space_group_name_H-M   'P 1'
#
loop_
_entity.id
_entity.type
_entity.pdbx_description
1 polymer ?
#
loop_
_entity_poly.entity_id
_entity_poly.type
_entity_poly.pdbx_seq_one_letter_code
_entity_poly.pdbx_strand_id
1 'polypeptide(L)'
;NGSTGIHTACEMSGGILKVLNNVGDYGGSALPGKIQGVTGGIILVDGNVGDNFANNMRRGLVIILGKAGRYLGSRMVAGTIVVAGKTGSHCGFGMKRGTIIFPKSKPEIPSTFVKSNYNFSSYWGIIASDIQKYDQLFSKISKTEFSRVVGDIAFGGKGEWFFIEK
;
A
#
# COMPACT_ATOMS: atom_id res chain seq x y z
N ASN A 1 -4.86 21.55 8.25
CA ASN A 1 -5.99 20.74 7.78
C ASN A 1 -6.21 20.97 6.29
N GLY A 2 -5.55 20.24 5.39
CA GLY A 2 -5.65 20.43 3.96
C GLY A 2 -5.07 19.26 3.18
N SER A 3 -5.20 19.33 1.86
CA SER A 3 -4.49 18.46 0.94
C SER A 3 -3.04 18.89 0.84
N THR A 4 -2.17 17.94 0.51
CA THR A 4 -0.77 18.20 0.24
C THR A 4 -0.47 18.02 -1.24
N GLY A 5 0.59 18.68 -1.71
CA GLY A 5 0.99 18.64 -3.11
C GLY A 5 1.73 17.35 -3.50
N ILE A 6 2.39 17.44 -4.65
CA ILE A 6 3.27 16.39 -5.17
C ILE A 6 4.49 16.18 -4.24
N HIS A 7 5.08 14.99 -4.30
CA HIS A 7 6.29 14.61 -3.55
C HIS A 7 6.19 14.73 -2.01
N THR A 8 4.98 14.79 -1.45
CA THR A 8 4.79 14.76 0.01
C THR A 8 5.38 13.49 0.61
N ALA A 9 6.14 13.61 1.70
CA ALA A 9 6.80 12.49 2.39
C ALA A 9 7.77 11.65 1.52
N CYS A 10 8.31 12.20 0.43
CA CYS A 10 9.36 11.53 -0.32
C CYS A 10 10.54 11.17 0.58
N GLU A 11 11.08 9.96 0.39
CA GLU A 11 12.25 9.44 1.11
C GLU A 11 12.09 9.46 2.66
N MET A 12 10.86 9.51 3.17
CA MET A 12 10.60 9.49 4.61
C MET A 12 11.29 8.29 5.26
N SER A 13 12.06 8.54 6.32
CA SER A 13 12.88 7.52 7.00
C SER A 13 12.35 7.10 8.37
N GLY A 14 11.36 7.83 8.92
CA GLY A 14 10.78 7.54 10.23
C GLY A 14 9.70 8.54 10.62
N GLY A 15 9.17 8.39 11.81
CA GLY A 15 8.09 9.22 12.33
C GLY A 15 6.71 8.85 11.78
N ILE A 16 5.72 9.70 12.08
CA ILE A 16 4.32 9.52 11.65
C ILE A 16 3.88 10.79 10.94
N LEU A 17 3.44 10.66 9.70
CA LEU A 17 2.78 11.73 8.96
C LEU A 17 1.29 11.38 8.80
N LYS A 18 0.41 12.27 9.26
CA LYS A 18 -1.03 12.17 8.99
C LYS A 18 -1.49 13.32 8.11
N VAL A 19 -2.14 12.98 6.98
CA VAL A 19 -2.78 13.93 6.06
C VAL A 19 -4.28 13.67 6.08
N LEU A 20 -5.06 14.65 6.51
CA LEU A 20 -6.52 14.52 6.68
C LEU A 20 -7.31 14.56 5.36
N ASN A 21 -6.70 15.06 4.30
CA ASN A 21 -7.31 15.12 2.96
C ASN A 21 -6.44 14.40 1.93
N ASN A 22 -6.33 14.92 0.73
CA ASN A 22 -5.66 14.27 -0.37
C ASN A 22 -4.15 14.55 -0.40
N VAL A 23 -3.42 13.63 -0.99
CA VAL A 23 -2.00 13.79 -1.34
C VAL A 23 -1.87 13.72 -2.86
N GLY A 24 -1.07 14.62 -3.43
CA GLY A 24 -0.78 14.65 -4.86
C GLY A 24 0.08 13.47 -5.32
N ASP A 25 0.53 13.55 -6.58
CA ASP A 25 1.32 12.51 -7.20
C ASP A 25 2.70 12.36 -6.53
N TYR A 26 3.30 11.16 -6.67
CA TYR A 26 4.62 10.82 -6.13
C TYR A 26 4.76 10.97 -4.61
N GLY A 27 3.67 10.99 -3.84
CA GLY A 27 3.75 10.98 -2.38
C GLY A 27 4.45 9.70 -1.88
N GLY A 28 5.35 9.82 -0.89
CA GLY A 28 6.12 8.70 -0.36
C GLY A 28 7.04 8.01 -1.37
N SER A 29 7.32 8.62 -2.51
CA SER A 29 8.16 8.06 -3.56
C SER A 29 9.64 8.38 -3.37
N ALA A 30 10.49 7.80 -4.21
CA ALA A 30 11.85 8.27 -4.43
C ALA A 30 11.82 9.58 -5.23
N LEU A 31 12.70 10.51 -4.90
CA LEU A 31 12.92 11.71 -5.71
C LEU A 31 13.64 11.37 -7.03
N PRO A 32 13.54 12.22 -8.07
CA PRO A 32 14.25 12.02 -9.31
C PRO A 32 15.75 11.77 -9.08
N GLY A 33 16.29 10.74 -9.71
CA GLY A 33 17.69 10.31 -9.52
C GLY A 33 17.97 9.47 -8.28
N LYS A 34 16.97 9.27 -7.40
CA LYS A 34 17.06 8.38 -6.24
C LYS A 34 16.38 7.04 -6.51
N ILE A 35 16.85 6.02 -5.78
CA ILE A 35 16.37 4.63 -5.93
C ILE A 35 15.54 4.16 -4.72
N GLN A 36 15.38 4.99 -3.70
CA GLN A 36 14.68 4.64 -2.47
C GLN A 36 13.61 5.69 -2.15
N GLY A 37 12.38 5.25 -2.07
CA GLY A 37 11.27 6.03 -1.54
C GLY A 37 11.24 5.95 -0.01
N VAL A 38 10.08 5.73 0.57
CA VAL A 38 9.95 5.57 2.04
C VAL A 38 10.84 4.44 2.53
N THR A 39 11.69 4.72 3.51
CA THR A 39 12.60 3.77 4.14
C THR A 39 12.21 3.45 5.59
N GLY A 40 11.20 4.12 6.14
CA GLY A 40 10.65 3.87 7.47
C GLY A 40 9.53 4.85 7.82
N GLY A 41 8.92 4.62 8.96
CA GLY A 41 7.84 5.46 9.47
C GLY A 41 6.45 5.03 8.99
N ILE A 42 5.47 5.87 9.28
CA ILE A 42 4.05 5.63 9.00
C ILE A 42 3.46 6.83 8.28
N ILE A 43 2.81 6.59 7.15
CA ILE A 43 2.06 7.60 6.40
C ILE A 43 0.59 7.23 6.43
N LEU A 44 -0.23 8.14 6.97
CA LEU A 44 -1.69 8.01 7.05
C LEU A 44 -2.33 9.07 6.17
N VAL A 45 -3.18 8.65 5.24
CA VAL A 45 -3.93 9.55 4.36
C VAL A 45 -5.42 9.23 4.47
N ASP A 46 -6.20 10.16 5.03
CA ASP A 46 -7.64 9.98 5.18
C ASP A 46 -8.37 10.15 3.82
N GLY A 47 -7.81 10.92 2.90
CA GLY A 47 -8.32 11.15 1.55
C GLY A 47 -7.71 10.24 0.48
N ASN A 48 -7.68 10.76 -0.73
CA ASN A 48 -7.14 10.06 -1.90
C ASN A 48 -5.64 10.38 -2.09
N VAL A 49 -4.95 9.50 -2.80
CA VAL A 49 -3.56 9.74 -3.23
C VAL A 49 -3.46 9.70 -4.74
N GLY A 50 -2.53 10.48 -5.28
CA GLY A 50 -2.28 10.58 -6.72
C GLY A 50 -1.52 9.38 -7.29
N ASP A 51 -1.00 9.56 -8.51
CA ASP A 51 -0.23 8.56 -9.23
C ASP A 51 1.17 8.35 -8.61
N ASN A 52 1.73 7.15 -8.78
CA ASN A 52 3.07 6.76 -8.29
C ASN A 52 3.28 6.92 -6.78
N PHE A 53 2.21 6.85 -5.99
CA PHE A 53 2.32 6.90 -4.54
C PHE A 53 3.10 5.70 -4.01
N ALA A 54 4.03 5.92 -3.05
CA ALA A 54 4.91 4.91 -2.47
C ALA A 54 5.78 4.14 -3.51
N ASN A 55 6.14 4.78 -4.62
CA ASN A 55 7.07 4.21 -5.60
C ASN A 55 8.44 3.96 -4.95
N ASN A 56 9.07 2.81 -5.26
CA ASN A 56 10.35 2.39 -4.68
C ASN A 56 10.37 2.33 -3.13
N MET A 57 9.24 2.14 -2.48
CA MET A 57 9.16 1.99 -1.03
C MET A 57 10.00 0.80 -0.56
N ARG A 58 10.78 0.99 0.51
CA ARG A 58 11.65 -0.05 1.08
C ARG A 58 11.21 -0.56 2.44
N ARG A 59 10.56 0.26 3.24
CA ARG A 59 10.07 -0.09 4.60
C ARG A 59 8.96 0.86 4.99
N GLY A 60 8.36 0.60 6.13
CA GLY A 60 7.34 1.43 6.73
C GLY A 60 5.92 0.95 6.44
N LEU A 61 4.97 1.71 6.90
CA LEU A 61 3.54 1.45 6.77
C LEU A 61 2.86 2.64 6.11
N VAL A 62 2.11 2.38 5.05
CA VAL A 62 1.27 3.38 4.38
C VAL A 62 -0.18 2.94 4.52
N ILE A 63 -1.04 3.84 4.98
CA ILE A 63 -2.48 3.60 5.11
C ILE A 63 -3.22 4.70 4.33
N ILE A 64 -4.05 4.28 3.37
CA ILE A 64 -4.85 5.14 2.51
C ILE A 64 -6.32 4.76 2.69
N LEU A 65 -7.14 5.67 3.24
CA LEU A 65 -8.56 5.41 3.44
C LEU A 65 -9.39 5.69 2.17
N GLY A 66 -8.90 6.59 1.33
CA GLY A 66 -9.47 6.92 0.04
C GLY A 66 -8.98 6.04 -1.11
N LYS A 67 -9.09 6.57 -2.32
CA LYS A 67 -8.62 5.92 -3.56
C LYS A 67 -7.14 6.22 -3.78
N ALA A 68 -6.46 5.35 -4.54
CA ALA A 68 -5.12 5.60 -5.03
C ALA A 68 -5.09 5.69 -6.56
N GLY A 69 -4.23 6.53 -7.09
CA GLY A 69 -3.99 6.67 -8.52
C GLY A 69 -3.28 5.44 -9.12
N ARG A 70 -2.75 5.63 -10.31
CA ARG A 70 -1.99 4.59 -11.05
C ARG A 70 -0.63 4.36 -10.41
N TYR A 71 -0.06 3.17 -10.59
CA TYR A 71 1.28 2.80 -10.14
C TYR A 71 1.48 2.87 -8.62
N LEU A 72 0.42 2.72 -7.81
CA LEU A 72 0.57 2.59 -6.35
C LEU A 72 1.57 1.49 -6.00
N GLY A 73 2.58 1.80 -5.17
CA GLY A 73 3.58 0.83 -4.71
C GLY A 73 4.43 0.23 -5.81
N SER A 74 4.54 0.87 -6.99
CA SER A 74 5.37 0.38 -8.08
C SER A 74 6.84 0.30 -7.64
N ARG A 75 7.54 -0.76 -8.11
CA ARG A 75 8.94 -1.06 -7.77
C ARG A 75 9.21 -1.15 -6.26
N MET A 76 8.18 -1.41 -5.47
CA MET A 76 8.29 -1.60 -4.04
C MET A 76 9.26 -2.75 -3.71
N VAL A 77 10.16 -2.54 -2.76
CA VAL A 77 11.15 -3.54 -2.35
C VAL A 77 10.73 -4.25 -1.07
N ALA A 78 10.08 -3.55 -0.15
CA ALA A 78 9.50 -4.08 1.09
C ALA A 78 8.59 -3.02 1.73
N GLY A 79 7.95 -3.35 2.84
CA GLY A 79 6.99 -2.51 3.57
C GLY A 79 5.55 -2.97 3.35
N THR A 80 4.62 -2.23 3.92
CA THR A 80 3.19 -2.55 3.86
C THR A 80 2.38 -1.35 3.40
N ILE A 81 1.50 -1.54 2.43
CA ILE A 81 0.53 -0.55 1.98
C ILE A 81 -0.87 -1.11 2.23
N VAL A 82 -1.72 -0.35 2.91
CA VAL A 82 -3.13 -0.66 3.09
C VAL A 82 -3.94 0.40 2.35
N VAL A 83 -4.81 -0.02 1.44
CA VAL A 83 -5.65 0.88 0.66
C VAL A 83 -7.11 0.43 0.74
N ALA A 84 -7.96 1.29 1.34
CA ALA A 84 -9.37 0.97 1.55
C ALA A 84 -10.24 1.27 0.31
N GLY A 85 -9.82 2.20 -0.53
CA GLY A 85 -10.51 2.56 -1.75
C GLY A 85 -10.03 1.77 -2.98
N LYS A 86 -10.56 2.13 -4.15
CA LYS A 86 -10.11 1.56 -5.43
C LYS A 86 -8.74 2.11 -5.81
N THR A 87 -7.96 1.32 -6.54
CA THR A 87 -6.68 1.72 -7.13
C THR A 87 -6.81 1.90 -8.63
N GLY A 88 -5.98 2.78 -9.19
CA GLY A 88 -5.77 2.86 -10.62
C GLY A 88 -4.98 1.66 -11.16
N SER A 89 -4.72 1.66 -12.47
CA SER A 89 -3.98 0.61 -13.17
C SER A 89 -2.52 0.51 -12.70
N HIS A 90 -1.88 -0.64 -12.96
CA HIS A 90 -0.46 -0.91 -12.69
C HIS A 90 -0.08 -0.82 -11.20
N CYS A 91 -1.03 -1.07 -10.30
CA CYS A 91 -0.71 -1.20 -8.88
C CYS A 91 0.37 -2.29 -8.69
N GLY A 92 1.37 -2.05 -7.85
CA GLY A 92 2.46 -2.98 -7.58
C GLY A 92 3.36 -3.33 -8.76
N PHE A 93 3.30 -2.56 -9.86
CA PHE A 93 4.13 -2.83 -11.04
C PHE A 93 5.62 -2.92 -10.69
N GLY A 94 6.26 -4.03 -11.07
CA GLY A 94 7.67 -4.27 -10.80
C GLY A 94 8.04 -4.45 -9.33
N MET A 95 7.06 -4.68 -8.43
CA MET A 95 7.37 -4.89 -7.02
C MET A 95 8.21 -6.15 -6.83
N LYS A 96 9.24 -6.05 -5.97
CA LYS A 96 10.14 -7.15 -5.65
C LYS A 96 9.66 -7.96 -4.45
N ARG A 97 9.19 -7.29 -3.42
CA ARG A 97 8.63 -7.81 -2.16
C ARG A 97 7.68 -6.78 -1.58
N GLY A 98 7.23 -7.03 -0.36
CA GLY A 98 6.32 -6.19 0.38
C GLY A 98 4.87 -6.63 0.20
N THR A 99 3.99 -5.96 0.90
CA THR A 99 2.60 -6.37 1.02
C THR A 99 1.68 -5.22 0.68
N ILE A 100 0.68 -5.45 -0.18
CA ILE A 100 -0.42 -4.51 -0.43
C ILE A 100 -1.72 -5.19 0.03
N ILE A 101 -2.50 -4.51 0.86
CA ILE A 101 -3.72 -5.03 1.47
C ILE A 101 -4.91 -4.19 1.02
N PHE A 102 -5.94 -4.87 0.50
CA PHE A 102 -7.20 -4.29 0.05
C PHE A 102 -8.35 -4.77 0.96
N PRO A 103 -8.59 -4.12 2.09
CA PRO A 103 -9.50 -4.62 3.13
C PRO A 103 -10.98 -4.46 2.78
N LYS A 104 -11.34 -3.77 1.71
CA LYS A 104 -12.74 -3.48 1.34
C LYS A 104 -13.12 -3.89 -0.08
N SER A 105 -12.16 -4.20 -0.92
CA SER A 105 -12.43 -4.45 -2.33
C SER A 105 -11.44 -5.41 -2.95
N LYS A 106 -11.88 -6.12 -3.99
CA LYS A 106 -10.99 -6.88 -4.85
C LYS A 106 -10.36 -5.92 -5.86
N PRO A 107 -9.01 -5.84 -5.95
CA PRO A 107 -8.34 -5.05 -6.98
C PRO A 107 -8.41 -5.75 -8.34
N GLU A 108 -8.15 -5.02 -9.40
CA GLU A 108 -7.83 -5.63 -10.70
C GLU A 108 -6.46 -6.32 -10.59
N ILE A 109 -6.45 -7.64 -10.77
CA ILE A 109 -5.24 -8.45 -10.62
C ILE A 109 -4.53 -8.57 -11.97
N PRO A 110 -3.29 -8.02 -12.11
CA PRO A 110 -2.54 -8.19 -13.34
C PRO A 110 -2.21 -9.66 -13.63
N SER A 111 -2.07 -10.02 -14.90
CA SER A 111 -1.71 -11.39 -15.33
C SER A 111 -0.34 -11.86 -14.81
N THR A 112 0.48 -10.95 -14.35
CA THR A 112 1.79 -11.21 -13.73
C THR A 112 1.72 -11.54 -12.23
N PHE A 113 0.49 -11.64 -11.67
CA PHE A 113 0.26 -12.09 -10.30
C PHE A 113 -0.47 -13.43 -10.28
N VAL A 114 -0.02 -14.35 -9.45
CA VAL A 114 -0.52 -15.73 -9.36
C VAL A 114 -1.22 -15.96 -8.03
N LYS A 115 -2.37 -16.61 -8.04
CA LYS A 115 -3.08 -17.02 -6.81
C LYS A 115 -2.22 -17.96 -5.97
N SER A 116 -2.29 -17.80 -4.68
CA SER A 116 -1.61 -18.65 -3.69
C SER A 116 -2.56 -19.04 -2.57
N ASN A 117 -2.58 -20.34 -2.22
CA ASN A 117 -3.45 -20.90 -1.19
C ASN A 117 -2.87 -20.79 0.23
N TYR A 118 -2.43 -19.62 0.63
CA TYR A 118 -1.90 -19.40 1.97
C TYR A 118 -2.94 -18.76 2.89
N ASN A 119 -3.10 -19.29 4.11
CA ASN A 119 -4.01 -18.71 5.09
C ASN A 119 -3.34 -17.50 5.77
N PHE A 120 -3.89 -16.32 5.53
CA PHE A 120 -3.37 -15.03 6.01
C PHE A 120 -3.98 -14.59 7.35
N SER A 121 -4.97 -15.30 7.86
CA SER A 121 -5.81 -14.85 8.99
C SER A 121 -5.01 -14.46 10.24
N SER A 122 -3.99 -15.24 10.61
CA SER A 122 -3.16 -14.99 11.80
C SER A 122 -2.29 -13.75 11.63
N TYR A 123 -1.67 -13.56 10.45
CA TYR A 123 -0.84 -12.40 10.16
C TYR A 123 -1.68 -11.12 10.05
N TRP A 124 -2.89 -11.23 9.47
CA TRP A 124 -3.83 -10.11 9.43
C TRP A 124 -4.23 -9.64 10.83
N GLY A 125 -4.44 -10.55 11.77
CA GLY A 125 -4.75 -10.19 13.17
C GLY A 125 -3.69 -9.27 13.80
N ILE A 126 -2.41 -9.51 13.53
CA ILE A 126 -1.31 -8.68 14.01
C ILE A 126 -1.32 -7.31 13.33
N ILE A 127 -1.39 -7.27 12.01
CA ILE A 127 -1.43 -6.01 11.24
C ILE A 127 -2.67 -5.20 11.62
N ALA A 128 -3.83 -5.83 11.69
CA ALA A 128 -5.08 -5.15 12.04
C ALA A 128 -5.00 -4.52 13.44
N SER A 129 -4.41 -5.18 14.43
CA SER A 129 -4.22 -4.62 15.77
C SER A 129 -3.34 -3.39 15.78
N ASP A 130 -2.31 -3.35 14.94
CA ASP A 130 -1.45 -2.19 14.80
C ASP A 130 -2.12 -1.04 14.04
N ILE A 131 -2.88 -1.36 13.01
CA ILE A 131 -3.60 -0.36 12.19
C ILE A 131 -4.77 0.24 12.96
N GLN A 132 -5.44 -0.51 13.85
CA GLN A 132 -6.52 -0.02 14.71
C GLN A 132 -6.13 1.19 15.56
N LYS A 133 -4.86 1.31 15.92
CA LYS A 133 -4.33 2.47 16.67
C LYS A 133 -4.49 3.76 15.87
N TYR A 134 -4.58 3.66 14.55
CA TYR A 134 -4.62 4.81 13.63
C TYR A 134 -6.00 5.03 13.02
N ASP A 135 -6.82 3.97 12.88
CA ASP A 135 -8.19 4.09 12.40
C ASP A 135 -9.06 2.91 12.87
N GLN A 136 -10.18 3.25 13.52
CA GLN A 136 -11.15 2.27 14.03
C GLN A 136 -11.86 1.47 12.92
N LEU A 137 -11.80 1.94 11.68
CA LEU A 137 -12.39 1.26 10.52
C LEU A 137 -11.85 -0.17 10.35
N PHE A 138 -10.60 -0.41 10.74
CA PHE A 138 -9.94 -1.70 10.60
C PHE A 138 -10.29 -2.70 11.70
N SER A 139 -10.89 -2.25 12.82
CA SER A 139 -11.31 -3.14 13.91
C SER A 139 -12.36 -4.16 13.49
N LYS A 140 -13.24 -3.78 12.55
CA LYS A 140 -14.33 -4.64 12.06
C LYS A 140 -13.88 -5.67 11.00
N ILE A 141 -12.68 -5.51 10.44
CA ILE A 141 -12.17 -6.34 9.35
C ILE A 141 -11.33 -7.53 9.88
N SER A 142 -11.05 -7.57 11.17
CA SER A 142 -10.15 -8.56 11.80
C SER A 142 -10.56 -10.04 11.65
N LYS A 143 -11.80 -10.33 11.26
CA LYS A 143 -12.34 -11.70 11.10
C LYS A 143 -12.58 -12.09 9.63
N THR A 144 -12.10 -11.34 8.67
CA THR A 144 -12.40 -11.56 7.25
C THR A 144 -11.36 -12.49 6.62
N GLU A 145 -11.81 -13.42 5.80
CA GLU A 145 -10.94 -14.24 4.97
C GLU A 145 -10.39 -13.42 3.80
N PHE A 146 -9.08 -13.50 3.61
CA PHE A 146 -8.38 -12.84 2.52
C PHE A 146 -7.89 -13.85 1.49
N SER A 147 -8.10 -13.53 0.23
CA SER A 147 -7.40 -14.18 -0.88
C SER A 147 -6.02 -13.56 -1.06
N ARG A 148 -5.05 -14.38 -1.46
CA ARG A 148 -3.65 -13.97 -1.68
C ARG A 148 -3.26 -14.17 -3.13
N VAL A 149 -2.55 -13.18 -3.68
CA VAL A 149 -1.78 -13.33 -4.92
C VAL A 149 -0.34 -12.92 -4.70
N VAL A 150 0.56 -13.50 -5.46
CA VAL A 150 2.01 -13.25 -5.42
C VAL A 150 2.50 -12.75 -6.77
N GLY A 151 3.30 -11.72 -6.80
CA GLY A 151 3.90 -11.11 -8.01
C GLY A 151 4.86 -9.97 -7.65
N ASP A 152 5.35 -9.18 -8.54
CA ASP A 152 5.18 -9.25 -10.00
C ASP A 152 6.18 -10.25 -10.61
N ILE A 153 5.71 -11.40 -11.11
CA ILE A 153 6.58 -12.47 -11.59
C ILE A 153 7.35 -12.08 -12.85
N ALA A 154 6.83 -11.16 -13.67
CA ALA A 154 7.53 -10.63 -14.85
C ALA A 154 8.87 -9.95 -14.48
N PHE A 155 8.98 -9.49 -13.24
CA PHE A 155 10.20 -8.85 -12.70
C PHE A 155 10.89 -9.73 -11.66
N GLY A 156 10.57 -11.02 -11.59
CA GLY A 156 11.11 -11.95 -10.58
C GLY A 156 10.68 -11.58 -9.15
N GLY A 157 9.58 -10.85 -9.02
CA GLY A 157 9.08 -10.37 -7.73
C GLY A 157 8.39 -11.45 -6.91
N LYS A 158 8.39 -11.23 -5.59
CA LYS A 158 7.70 -12.04 -4.58
C LYS A 158 6.86 -11.12 -3.67
N GLY A 159 6.28 -10.08 -4.24
CA GLY A 159 5.35 -9.22 -3.54
C GLY A 159 4.02 -9.91 -3.32
N GLU A 160 3.27 -9.47 -2.33
CA GLU A 160 2.03 -10.11 -1.93
C GLU A 160 0.89 -9.10 -1.91
N TRP A 161 -0.25 -9.50 -2.46
CA TRP A 161 -1.49 -8.77 -2.30
C TRP A 161 -2.49 -9.62 -1.54
N PHE A 162 -3.18 -8.99 -0.59
CA PHE A 162 -4.28 -9.58 0.16
C PHE A 162 -5.54 -8.76 -0.07
N PHE A 163 -6.64 -9.42 -0.41
CA PHE A 163 -7.92 -8.76 -0.70
C PHE A 163 -9.10 -9.64 -0.32
N ILE A 164 -10.25 -9.01 -0.08
CA ILE A 164 -11.50 -9.69 0.18
C ILE A 164 -12.14 -10.06 -1.16
N GLU A 165 -12.48 -11.33 -1.36
CA GLU A 165 -13.32 -11.76 -2.47
C GLU A 165 -14.79 -11.49 -2.12
N LYS A 166 -15.34 -10.40 -2.64
CA LYS A 166 -16.78 -10.12 -2.63
C LYS A 166 -17.28 -10.06 -4.04
#